data_735863cd0140e69827b7814dba80d50f
#
_entry.id   735863cd0140e69827b7814dba80d50f
#
_cell.length_a   1.000
_cell.length_b   1.000
_cell.length_c   1.000
_cell.angle_alpha   90.00
_cell.angle_beta   90.00
_cell.angle_gamma   90.00
#
_symmetry.space_group_name_H-M   'P 1'
#
loop_
_entity.id
_entity.type
_entity.pdbx_description
1 polymer ?
#
loop_
_entity_poly.entity_id
_entity_poly.type
_entity_poly.pdbx_seq_one_letter_code
_entity_poly.pdbx_strand_id
1 'polypeptide(L)'
;SGADLQNANMHRAVFKNCTLTKTNLSGADLSYANLNGNKLDKAVLNNAVLYRTGLRGADLNYASFAYAKLQEATLDKANAQNADFSYAGMSYSWLYKTDLTSAVLTHANLYNAKMQNAVLTNADLTSANLSRSNLQHAQLNGARLDRAMLDDADLSYADLTLTDFGRAFKDNAKF
;
A
#
# COMPACT_ATOMS: atom_id res chain seq x y z
N SER A 1 14.64 7.93 -15.73
CA SER A 1 14.62 6.59 -15.11
C SER A 1 16.00 6.20 -14.59
N GLY A 2 16.05 5.45 -13.49
CA GLY A 2 17.32 4.97 -12.90
C GLY A 2 18.17 6.05 -12.23
N ALA A 3 17.64 7.23 -11.95
CA ALA A 3 18.34 8.28 -11.22
C ALA A 3 18.55 7.88 -9.75
N ASP A 4 19.59 8.39 -9.13
CA ASP A 4 19.80 8.29 -7.69
C ASP A 4 19.37 9.59 -7.01
N LEU A 5 18.32 9.51 -6.20
CA LEU A 5 17.71 10.59 -5.45
C LEU A 5 17.60 10.20 -3.96
N GLN A 6 18.52 9.36 -3.48
CA GLN A 6 18.53 8.94 -2.08
C GLN A 6 18.59 10.15 -1.14
N ASN A 7 17.81 10.10 -0.07
CA ASN A 7 17.74 11.13 0.96
C ASN A 7 17.42 12.54 0.45
N ALA A 8 16.98 12.69 -0.80
CA ALA A 8 16.64 13.99 -1.35
C ALA A 8 15.43 14.60 -0.63
N ASN A 9 15.47 15.90 -0.38
CA ASN A 9 14.31 16.62 0.12
C ASN A 9 13.43 17.07 -1.05
N MET A 10 12.27 16.44 -1.18
CA MET A 10 11.26 16.73 -2.21
C MET A 10 9.90 17.05 -1.57
N HIS A 11 9.94 17.57 -0.34
CA HIS A 11 8.75 17.99 0.39
C HIS A 11 7.89 18.94 -0.45
N ARG A 12 6.60 18.61 -0.61
CA ARG A 12 5.63 19.35 -1.44
C ARG A 12 5.99 19.47 -2.93
N ALA A 13 6.95 18.70 -3.42
CA ALA A 13 7.29 18.70 -4.84
C ALA A 13 6.11 18.27 -5.70
N VAL A 14 6.00 18.82 -6.91
CA VAL A 14 4.98 18.45 -7.89
C VAL A 14 5.64 17.80 -9.09
N PHE A 15 5.34 16.54 -9.30
CA PHE A 15 5.82 15.77 -10.44
C PHE A 15 4.71 15.70 -11.49
N LYS A 16 4.97 16.24 -12.69
CA LYS A 16 4.01 16.20 -13.80
C LYS A 16 4.56 15.32 -14.91
N ASN A 17 3.83 14.23 -15.20
CA ASN A 17 4.18 13.29 -16.27
C ASN A 17 5.63 12.82 -16.23
N CYS A 18 6.17 12.60 -15.02
CA CYS A 18 7.54 12.16 -14.83
C CYS A 18 7.65 10.64 -14.96
N THR A 19 8.78 10.17 -15.46
CA THR A 19 9.16 8.77 -15.44
C THR A 19 10.24 8.57 -14.37
N LEU A 20 9.82 7.99 -13.25
CA LEU A 20 10.68 7.64 -12.11
C LEU A 20 10.97 6.13 -12.05
N THR A 21 10.77 5.43 -13.16
CA THR A 21 11.06 3.99 -13.31
C THR A 21 12.47 3.68 -12.86
N LYS A 22 12.62 2.69 -11.97
CA LYS A 22 13.89 2.25 -11.38
C LYS A 22 14.69 3.35 -10.67
N THR A 23 14.07 4.46 -10.31
CA THR A 23 14.73 5.55 -9.56
C THR A 23 14.91 5.11 -8.11
N ASN A 24 16.07 5.40 -7.54
CA ASN A 24 16.34 5.19 -6.13
C ASN A 24 15.96 6.43 -5.33
N LEU A 25 14.90 6.32 -4.55
CA LEU A 25 14.31 7.35 -3.69
C LEU A 25 14.40 6.93 -2.21
N SER A 26 15.32 5.99 -1.88
CA SER A 26 15.44 5.48 -0.51
C SER A 26 15.74 6.62 0.47
N GLY A 27 15.00 6.68 1.57
CA GLY A 27 15.13 7.72 2.60
C GLY A 27 14.73 9.13 2.15
N ALA A 28 14.24 9.34 0.92
CA ALA A 28 13.80 10.65 0.46
C ALA A 28 12.60 11.17 1.24
N ASP A 29 12.51 12.48 1.47
CA ASP A 29 11.33 13.14 2.00
C ASP A 29 10.42 13.59 0.83
N LEU A 30 9.34 12.87 0.62
CA LEU A 30 8.29 13.14 -0.35
C LEU A 30 6.99 13.60 0.32
N SER A 31 7.04 13.99 1.60
CA SER A 31 5.85 14.39 2.34
C SER A 31 5.10 15.49 1.59
N TYR A 32 3.78 15.32 1.47
CA TYR A 32 2.88 16.22 0.73
C TYR A 32 3.22 16.39 -0.76
N ALA A 33 4.14 15.61 -1.32
CA ALA A 33 4.46 15.68 -2.75
C ALA A 33 3.28 15.14 -3.59
N ASN A 34 3.18 15.62 -4.82
CA ASN A 34 2.20 15.13 -5.79
C ASN A 34 2.89 14.27 -6.85
N LEU A 35 2.71 12.97 -6.73
CA LEU A 35 3.19 11.94 -7.66
C LEU A 35 2.02 11.28 -8.44
N ASN A 36 0.83 11.88 -8.44
CA ASN A 36 -0.34 11.32 -9.09
C ASN A 36 -0.08 11.03 -10.57
N GLY A 37 -0.47 9.83 -11.04
CA GLY A 37 -0.37 9.42 -12.42
C GLY A 37 1.06 9.23 -12.96
N ASN A 38 2.09 9.30 -12.10
CA ASN A 38 3.47 9.13 -12.53
C ASN A 38 3.87 7.65 -12.60
N LYS A 39 4.94 7.37 -13.37
CA LYS A 39 5.52 6.04 -13.51
C LYS A 39 6.64 5.85 -12.51
N LEU A 40 6.41 4.99 -11.52
CA LEU A 40 7.37 4.60 -10.47
C LEU A 40 7.64 3.08 -10.51
N ASP A 41 7.36 2.42 -11.62
CA ASP A 41 7.60 0.98 -11.74
C ASP A 41 9.06 0.64 -11.41
N LYS A 42 9.24 -0.35 -10.53
CA LYS A 42 10.54 -0.78 -10.02
C LYS A 42 11.35 0.32 -9.30
N ALA A 43 10.72 1.43 -8.90
CA ALA A 43 11.37 2.45 -8.08
C ALA A 43 11.64 1.90 -6.66
N VAL A 44 12.69 2.38 -6.01
CA VAL A 44 13.05 2.01 -4.63
C VAL A 44 12.79 3.18 -3.72
N LEU A 45 11.80 3.04 -2.82
CA LEU A 45 11.37 4.07 -1.86
C LEU A 45 11.51 3.54 -0.40
N ASN A 46 12.46 2.65 -0.17
CA ASN A 46 12.68 2.08 1.15
C ASN A 46 13.02 3.17 2.17
N ASN A 47 12.39 3.14 3.35
CA ASN A 47 12.54 4.14 4.40
C ASN A 47 12.17 5.58 3.99
N ALA A 48 11.59 5.80 2.80
CA ALA A 48 11.16 7.13 2.38
C ALA A 48 9.99 7.65 3.24
N VAL A 49 9.90 8.97 3.37
CA VAL A 49 8.80 9.64 4.07
C VAL A 49 7.79 10.13 3.03
N LEU A 50 6.61 9.49 3.01
CA LEU A 50 5.54 9.77 2.06
C LEU A 50 4.25 10.22 2.79
N TYR A 51 4.38 10.89 3.92
CA TYR A 51 3.23 11.38 4.68
C TYR A 51 2.35 12.29 3.82
N ARG A 52 1.06 11.96 3.68
CA ARG A 52 0.10 12.68 2.83
C ARG A 52 0.51 12.84 1.36
N THR A 53 1.36 11.98 0.85
CA THR A 53 1.78 12.01 -0.55
C THR A 53 0.66 11.56 -1.47
N GLY A 54 0.48 12.27 -2.59
CA GLY A 54 -0.43 11.87 -3.66
C GLY A 54 0.23 10.86 -4.60
N LEU A 55 -0.33 9.64 -4.66
CA LEU A 55 0.08 8.55 -5.56
C LEU A 55 -1.12 8.02 -6.36
N ARG A 56 -2.19 8.79 -6.47
CA ARG A 56 -3.42 8.37 -7.15
C ARG A 56 -3.14 8.02 -8.61
N GLY A 57 -3.55 6.81 -9.01
CA GLY A 57 -3.36 6.33 -10.38
C GLY A 57 -1.90 6.18 -10.80
N ALA A 58 -0.95 6.22 -9.88
CA ALA A 58 0.46 5.99 -10.18
C ALA A 58 0.72 4.52 -10.54
N ASP A 59 1.72 4.29 -11.40
CA ASP A 59 2.23 2.95 -11.68
C ASP A 59 3.36 2.63 -10.72
N LEU A 60 3.08 1.76 -9.76
CA LEU A 60 3.97 1.33 -8.68
C LEU A 60 4.38 -0.14 -8.84
N ASN A 61 4.21 -0.71 -10.03
CA ASN A 61 4.49 -2.11 -10.30
C ASN A 61 5.91 -2.49 -9.90
N TYR A 62 6.07 -3.54 -9.07
CA TYR A 62 7.36 -3.97 -8.53
C TYR A 62 8.15 -2.88 -7.77
N ALA A 63 7.54 -1.77 -7.36
CA ALA A 63 8.21 -0.77 -6.54
C ALA A 63 8.42 -1.29 -5.12
N SER A 64 9.47 -0.84 -4.46
CA SER A 64 9.78 -1.21 -3.08
C SER A 64 9.56 -0.03 -2.14
N PHE A 65 8.67 -0.22 -1.16
CA PHE A 65 8.31 0.73 -0.10
C PHE A 65 8.60 0.14 1.29
N ALA A 66 9.54 -0.81 1.38
CA ALA A 66 9.84 -1.43 2.66
C ALA A 66 10.22 -0.38 3.72
N TYR A 67 9.57 -0.44 4.90
CA TYR A 67 9.75 0.52 6.01
C TYR A 67 9.38 1.98 5.66
N ALA A 68 8.74 2.25 4.53
CA ALA A 68 8.33 3.62 4.16
C ALA A 68 7.19 4.13 5.05
N LYS A 69 7.11 5.46 5.21
CA LYS A 69 6.09 6.15 6.01
C LYS A 69 5.03 6.74 5.09
N LEU A 70 3.94 6.00 4.83
CA LEU A 70 2.85 6.36 3.92
C LEU A 70 1.56 6.74 4.67
N GLN A 71 1.65 7.18 5.93
CA GLN A 71 0.45 7.55 6.68
C GLN A 71 -0.32 8.66 5.94
N GLU A 72 -1.63 8.49 5.83
CA GLU A 72 -2.54 9.40 5.13
C GLU A 72 -2.22 9.62 3.63
N ALA A 73 -1.34 8.81 3.02
CA ALA A 73 -1.07 8.86 1.59
C ALA A 73 -2.30 8.44 0.77
N THR A 74 -2.42 8.94 -0.45
CA THR A 74 -3.51 8.59 -1.38
C THR A 74 -2.98 7.73 -2.51
N LEU A 75 -3.36 6.44 -2.52
CA LEU A 75 -2.99 5.46 -3.55
C LEU A 75 -4.20 5.04 -4.40
N ASP A 76 -5.32 5.77 -4.33
CA ASP A 76 -6.54 5.40 -5.06
C ASP A 76 -6.25 5.08 -6.52
N LYS A 77 -6.72 3.93 -6.99
CA LYS A 77 -6.56 3.46 -8.37
C LYS A 77 -5.10 3.32 -8.83
N ALA A 78 -4.13 3.31 -7.92
CA ALA A 78 -2.74 3.01 -8.27
C ALA A 78 -2.60 1.53 -8.68
N ASN A 79 -1.66 1.26 -9.58
CA ASN A 79 -1.24 -0.09 -9.91
C ASN A 79 0.01 -0.44 -9.09
N ALA A 80 -0.16 -1.23 -8.03
CA ALA A 80 0.90 -1.64 -7.11
C ALA A 80 1.10 -3.17 -7.11
N GLN A 81 0.87 -3.81 -8.26
CA GLN A 81 1.07 -5.25 -8.40
C GLN A 81 2.53 -5.61 -8.09
N ASN A 82 2.72 -6.69 -7.33
CA ASN A 82 4.04 -7.18 -6.93
C ASN A 82 4.90 -6.15 -6.17
N ALA A 83 4.32 -5.06 -5.67
CA ALA A 83 5.06 -4.08 -4.89
C ALA A 83 5.35 -4.61 -3.48
N ASP A 84 6.45 -4.16 -2.89
CA ASP A 84 6.85 -4.50 -1.54
C ASP A 84 6.54 -3.35 -0.57
N PHE A 85 5.56 -3.55 0.30
CA PHE A 85 5.19 -2.66 1.39
C PHE A 85 5.50 -3.27 2.76
N SER A 86 6.44 -4.19 2.84
CA SER A 86 6.82 -4.85 4.10
C SER A 86 7.17 -3.81 5.16
N TYR A 87 6.59 -3.93 6.36
CA TYR A 87 6.81 -3.01 7.48
C TYR A 87 6.43 -1.54 7.18
N ALA A 88 5.76 -1.24 6.08
CA ALA A 88 5.36 0.13 5.77
C ALA A 88 4.29 0.65 6.73
N GLY A 89 4.42 1.92 7.13
CA GLY A 89 3.39 2.62 7.87
C GLY A 89 2.36 3.21 6.91
N MET A 90 1.18 2.61 6.82
CA MET A 90 0.11 2.99 5.89
C MET A 90 -1.20 3.33 6.63
N SER A 91 -1.14 3.67 7.92
CA SER A 91 -2.35 3.99 8.67
C SER A 91 -3.08 5.20 8.07
N TYR A 92 -4.42 5.14 8.07
CA TYR A 92 -5.29 6.17 7.51
C TYR A 92 -5.10 6.44 6.00
N SER A 93 -4.36 5.61 5.27
CA SER A 93 -4.16 5.77 3.83
C SER A 93 -5.43 5.46 3.02
N TRP A 94 -5.48 5.98 1.81
CA TRP A 94 -6.57 5.81 0.86
C TRP A 94 -6.11 4.88 -0.26
N LEU A 95 -6.74 3.71 -0.37
CA LEU A 95 -6.40 2.64 -1.32
C LEU A 95 -7.65 2.21 -2.11
N TYR A 96 -8.59 3.11 -2.33
CA TYR A 96 -9.81 2.80 -3.09
C TYR A 96 -9.49 2.32 -4.50
N LYS A 97 -9.92 1.09 -4.84
CA LYS A 97 -9.63 0.46 -6.14
C LYS A 97 -8.14 0.34 -6.49
N THR A 98 -7.26 0.34 -5.50
CA THR A 98 -5.83 0.08 -5.72
C THR A 98 -5.63 -1.39 -6.06
N ASP A 99 -4.81 -1.66 -7.07
CA ASP A 99 -4.42 -3.02 -7.43
C ASP A 99 -3.13 -3.40 -6.67
N LEU A 100 -3.27 -4.30 -5.71
CA LEU A 100 -2.23 -4.87 -4.85
C LEU A 100 -2.04 -6.37 -5.14
N THR A 101 -2.39 -6.83 -6.33
CA THR A 101 -2.24 -8.24 -6.70
C THR A 101 -0.80 -8.70 -6.46
N SER A 102 -0.65 -9.78 -5.71
CA SER A 102 0.66 -10.36 -5.33
C SER A 102 1.60 -9.39 -4.60
N ALA A 103 1.11 -8.29 -4.04
CA ALA A 103 1.92 -7.38 -3.24
C ALA A 103 2.30 -8.02 -1.90
N VAL A 104 3.46 -7.63 -1.36
CA VAL A 104 3.94 -8.04 -0.04
C VAL A 104 3.62 -6.92 0.95
N LEU A 105 2.75 -7.20 1.91
CA LEU A 105 2.30 -6.26 2.96
C LEU A 105 2.59 -6.83 4.35
N THR A 106 3.59 -7.73 4.45
CA THR A 106 3.93 -8.37 5.73
C THR A 106 4.31 -7.32 6.78
N HIS A 107 3.71 -7.42 7.96
CA HIS A 107 3.92 -6.47 9.06
C HIS A 107 3.55 -5.00 8.73
N ALA A 108 2.90 -4.72 7.61
CA ALA A 108 2.45 -3.36 7.28
C ALA A 108 1.39 -2.86 8.28
N ASN A 109 1.43 -1.58 8.60
CA ASN A 109 0.41 -0.97 9.42
C ASN A 109 -0.65 -0.27 8.55
N LEU A 110 -1.77 -0.95 8.31
CA LEU A 110 -2.93 -0.49 7.55
C LEU A 110 -4.11 -0.08 8.46
N TYR A 111 -3.81 0.27 9.73
CA TYR A 111 -4.85 0.68 10.69
C TYR A 111 -5.73 1.78 10.10
N ASN A 112 -7.04 1.57 10.10
CA ASN A 112 -8.04 2.51 9.58
C ASN A 112 -7.82 2.92 8.11
N ALA A 113 -7.16 2.11 7.29
CA ALA A 113 -7.00 2.35 5.87
C ALA A 113 -8.34 2.19 5.11
N LYS A 114 -8.52 2.96 4.03
CA LYS A 114 -9.70 2.94 3.17
C LYS A 114 -9.39 2.10 1.92
N MET A 115 -9.78 0.81 1.95
CA MET A 115 -9.41 -0.20 0.95
C MET A 115 -10.61 -0.74 0.17
N GLN A 116 -11.70 0.02 0.10
CA GLN A 116 -12.91 -0.43 -0.60
C GLN A 116 -12.60 -0.73 -2.07
N ASN A 117 -13.08 -1.89 -2.53
CA ASN A 117 -12.85 -2.39 -3.89
C ASN A 117 -11.36 -2.57 -4.25
N ALA A 118 -10.44 -2.59 -3.30
CA ALA A 118 -9.04 -2.91 -3.57
C ALA A 118 -8.89 -4.36 -4.06
N VAL A 119 -7.92 -4.60 -4.93
CA VAL A 119 -7.58 -5.94 -5.40
C VAL A 119 -6.35 -6.42 -4.62
N LEU A 120 -6.53 -7.45 -3.81
CA LEU A 120 -5.51 -8.06 -2.94
C LEU A 120 -5.31 -9.54 -3.28
N THR A 121 -5.66 -9.93 -4.51
CA THR A 121 -5.51 -11.31 -4.99
C THR A 121 -4.08 -11.79 -4.79
N ASN A 122 -3.91 -12.92 -4.08
CA ASN A 122 -2.62 -13.51 -3.73
C ASN A 122 -1.66 -12.58 -2.96
N ALA A 123 -2.12 -11.49 -2.37
CA ALA A 123 -1.27 -10.61 -1.54
C ALA A 123 -0.87 -11.30 -0.24
N ASP A 124 0.33 -11.00 0.26
CA ASP A 124 0.80 -11.46 1.56
C ASP A 124 0.63 -10.38 2.63
N LEU A 125 -0.38 -10.54 3.47
CA LEU A 125 -0.73 -9.67 4.59
C LEU A 125 -0.37 -10.33 5.94
N THR A 126 0.56 -11.28 5.95
CA THR A 126 0.97 -11.97 7.18
C THR A 126 1.41 -10.96 8.23
N SER A 127 0.82 -11.03 9.42
CA SER A 127 1.10 -10.12 10.55
C SER A 127 0.82 -8.63 10.28
N ALA A 128 0.09 -8.28 9.22
CA ALA A 128 -0.31 -6.89 8.96
C ALA A 128 -1.36 -6.42 9.97
N ASN A 129 -1.36 -5.14 10.29
CA ASN A 129 -2.41 -4.52 11.10
C ASN A 129 -3.47 -3.88 10.19
N LEU A 130 -4.60 -4.54 10.06
CA LEU A 130 -5.79 -4.10 9.30
C LEU A 130 -6.93 -3.67 10.22
N SER A 131 -6.66 -3.49 11.54
CA SER A 131 -7.72 -3.14 12.49
C SER A 131 -8.42 -1.85 12.05
N ARG A 132 -9.75 -1.85 12.12
CA ARG A 132 -10.64 -0.76 11.69
C ARG A 132 -10.55 -0.38 10.21
N SER A 133 -9.84 -1.14 9.38
CA SER A 133 -9.80 -0.87 7.94
C SER A 133 -11.16 -1.16 7.28
N ASN A 134 -11.42 -0.46 6.18
CA ASN A 134 -12.59 -0.73 5.35
C ASN A 134 -12.16 -1.48 4.07
N LEU A 135 -12.50 -2.77 4.02
CA LEU A 135 -12.21 -3.71 2.92
C LEU A 135 -13.50 -4.11 2.16
N GLN A 136 -14.58 -3.33 2.29
CA GLN A 136 -15.83 -3.65 1.60
C GLN A 136 -15.61 -3.85 0.11
N HIS A 137 -16.17 -4.95 -0.43
CA HIS A 137 -16.04 -5.34 -1.84
C HIS A 137 -14.59 -5.57 -2.30
N ALA A 138 -13.61 -5.71 -1.40
CA ALA A 138 -12.23 -6.02 -1.78
C ALA A 138 -12.12 -7.45 -2.30
N GLN A 139 -11.15 -7.69 -3.20
CA GLN A 139 -10.84 -9.01 -3.72
C GLN A 139 -9.63 -9.56 -2.96
N LEU A 140 -9.86 -10.50 -2.05
CA LEU A 140 -8.82 -11.13 -1.20
C LEU A 140 -8.57 -12.59 -1.59
N ASN A 141 -9.08 -13.04 -2.74
CA ASN A 141 -8.94 -14.42 -3.14
C ASN A 141 -7.47 -14.87 -3.18
N GLY A 142 -7.18 -15.95 -2.46
CA GLY A 142 -5.83 -16.47 -2.29
C GLY A 142 -4.89 -15.63 -1.43
N ALA A 143 -5.34 -14.54 -0.82
CA ALA A 143 -4.53 -13.72 0.08
C ALA A 143 -4.17 -14.46 1.37
N ARG A 144 -3.01 -14.15 1.95
CA ARG A 144 -2.51 -14.69 3.22
C ARG A 144 -2.66 -13.67 4.33
N LEU A 145 -3.35 -14.04 5.41
CA LEU A 145 -3.66 -13.21 6.57
C LEU A 145 -3.23 -13.87 7.90
N ASP A 146 -2.29 -14.87 7.87
CA ASP A 146 -1.84 -15.48 9.13
C ASP A 146 -1.34 -14.41 10.09
N ARG A 147 -1.83 -14.43 11.34
CA ARG A 147 -1.52 -13.44 12.39
C ARG A 147 -1.87 -11.99 12.06
N ALA A 148 -2.61 -11.71 11.00
CA ALA A 148 -3.08 -10.35 10.76
C ALA A 148 -4.06 -9.90 11.85
N MET A 149 -4.06 -8.62 12.18
CA MET A 149 -5.04 -8.00 13.07
C MET A 149 -6.17 -7.40 12.21
N LEU A 150 -7.39 -7.90 12.39
CA LEU A 150 -8.59 -7.48 11.66
C LEU A 150 -9.67 -6.95 12.62
N ASP A 151 -9.28 -6.61 13.87
CA ASP A 151 -10.25 -6.17 14.87
C ASP A 151 -11.02 -4.94 14.37
N ASP A 152 -12.35 -4.97 14.48
CA ASP A 152 -13.26 -3.94 13.95
C ASP A 152 -13.15 -3.70 12.42
N ALA A 153 -12.47 -4.54 11.64
CA ALA A 153 -12.38 -4.37 10.20
C ALA A 153 -13.70 -4.70 9.49
N ASP A 154 -14.00 -4.03 8.39
CA ASP A 154 -15.20 -4.28 7.58
C ASP A 154 -14.80 -4.96 6.25
N LEU A 155 -15.03 -6.27 6.14
CA LEU A 155 -14.83 -7.10 4.96
C LEU A 155 -16.17 -7.45 4.27
N SER A 156 -17.24 -6.74 4.57
CA SER A 156 -18.56 -7.02 4.00
C SER A 156 -18.50 -7.04 2.47
N TYR A 157 -19.07 -8.09 1.87
CA TYR A 157 -19.07 -8.31 0.43
C TYR A 157 -17.68 -8.52 -0.20
N ALA A 158 -16.63 -8.75 0.57
CA ALA A 158 -15.31 -9.08 0.03
C ALA A 158 -15.30 -10.51 -0.56
N ASP A 159 -14.52 -10.71 -1.63
CA ASP A 159 -14.21 -12.04 -2.13
C ASP A 159 -13.09 -12.67 -1.28
N LEU A 160 -13.45 -13.64 -0.45
CA LEU A 160 -12.55 -14.33 0.47
C LEU A 160 -12.23 -15.76 0.00
N THR A 161 -12.46 -16.06 -1.27
CA THR A 161 -12.20 -17.39 -1.84
C THR A 161 -10.73 -17.77 -1.65
N LEU A 162 -10.46 -18.93 -1.06
CA LEU A 162 -9.10 -19.41 -0.78
C LEU A 162 -8.24 -18.47 0.11
N THR A 163 -8.84 -17.52 0.79
CA THR A 163 -8.12 -16.65 1.73
C THR A 163 -7.64 -17.45 2.93
N ASP A 164 -6.35 -17.38 3.24
CA ASP A 164 -5.76 -18.02 4.42
C ASP A 164 -5.74 -17.08 5.61
N PHE A 165 -6.69 -17.22 6.51
CA PHE A 165 -6.74 -16.44 7.75
C PHE A 165 -5.81 -16.97 8.84
N GLY A 166 -5.32 -18.19 8.74
CA GLY A 166 -4.45 -18.80 9.75
C GLY A 166 -4.86 -18.45 11.17
N ARG A 167 -4.01 -17.76 11.89
CA ARG A 167 -4.22 -17.29 13.28
C ARG A 167 -4.58 -15.81 13.36
N ALA A 168 -5.28 -15.26 12.38
CA ALA A 168 -5.70 -13.85 12.39
C ALA A 168 -6.61 -13.52 13.58
N PHE A 169 -6.44 -12.34 14.14
CA PHE A 169 -7.32 -11.75 15.15
C PHE A 169 -8.47 -11.04 14.44
N LYS A 170 -9.73 -11.31 14.86
CA LYS A 170 -10.93 -10.90 14.10
C LYS A 170 -12.05 -10.40 15.01
N ASP A 171 -11.71 -9.82 16.17
CA ASP A 171 -12.72 -9.36 17.11
C ASP A 171 -13.56 -8.25 16.47
N ASN A 172 -14.89 -8.43 16.47
CA ASN A 172 -15.86 -7.54 15.84
C ASN A 172 -15.66 -7.31 14.32
N ALA A 173 -14.84 -8.10 13.63
CA ALA A 173 -14.73 -8.00 12.18
C ALA A 173 -16.06 -8.37 11.50
N LYS A 174 -16.42 -7.64 10.43
CA LYS A 174 -17.61 -7.92 9.61
C LYS A 174 -17.18 -8.63 8.33
N PHE A 175 -17.93 -9.67 7.97
CA PHE A 175 -17.69 -10.51 6.78
C PHE A 175 -18.90 -10.51 5.85
#